data_cdc11656851c34f6392d6bd48acaec96
#
_entry.id   cdc11656851c34f6392d6bd48acaec96
#
_cell.length_a   1.000
_cell.length_b   1.000
_cell.length_c   1.000
_cell.angle_alpha   90.00
_cell.angle_beta   90.00
_cell.angle_gamma   90.00
#
_symmetry.space_group_name_H-M   'P 1'
#
loop_
_entity.id
_entity.type
_entity.pdbx_description
1 polymer ?
#
loop_
_entity_poly.entity_id
_entity_poly.type
_entity_poly.pdbx_seq_one_letter_code
_entity_poly.pdbx_strand_id
1 'polypeptide(L)'
;MEFRFPCWSMISRNSLEPIQALTSQVFFPLFDETCSVGIPHKEAAVRCSDEVHPLAKSIGAVNTIVRRPIDGKLIGYNTDCEASITAIEDALRERRVANGEALRTSPIAGKTFALVGAGGAGRALAFGAKSRGAQAVIFNRIMREQRCLQMQFQGKLYHMNA
;
A
#
# COMPACT_ATOMS: atom_id res chain seq x y z
N MET A 1 23.77 11.86 16.28
CA MET A 1 22.61 12.53 15.68
C MET A 1 21.43 11.61 15.91
N GLU A 2 20.66 11.85 16.99
CA GLU A 2 19.50 11.01 17.33
C GLU A 2 18.33 11.41 16.45
N PHE A 3 17.89 10.52 15.56
CA PHE A 3 16.63 10.69 14.83
C PHE A 3 15.46 10.44 15.79
N ARG A 4 14.93 11.50 16.38
CA ARG A 4 13.64 11.46 17.06
C ARG A 4 12.53 11.57 16.02
N PHE A 5 11.95 10.44 15.64
CA PHE A 5 10.67 10.45 14.92
C PHE A 5 9.55 10.68 15.94
N PRO A 6 8.84 11.80 15.93
CA PRO A 6 7.63 11.92 16.70
C PRO A 6 6.58 10.99 16.07
N CYS A 7 6.33 9.85 16.72
CA CYS A 7 5.25 8.94 16.34
C CYS A 7 3.92 9.56 16.78
N TRP A 8 3.31 10.36 15.91
CA TRP A 8 1.95 10.85 16.12
C TRP A 8 0.98 9.82 15.54
N SER A 9 0.46 8.92 16.37
CA SER A 9 -0.71 8.14 16.02
C SER A 9 -1.93 9.06 16.12
N MET A 10 -2.28 9.74 15.03
CA MET A 10 -3.55 10.46 14.95
C MET A 10 -4.67 9.44 14.80
N ILE A 11 -5.29 9.07 15.92
CA ILE A 11 -6.47 8.23 15.98
C ILE A 11 -7.70 9.13 15.78
N SER A 12 -8.13 9.28 14.53
CA SER A 12 -9.50 9.66 14.23
C SER A 12 -10.08 8.65 13.25
N ARG A 13 -11.02 7.85 13.72
CA ARG A 13 -11.57 6.73 12.95
C ARG A 13 -12.53 7.16 11.84
N ASN A 14 -12.97 8.41 11.75
CA ASN A 14 -14.13 8.78 10.92
C ASN A 14 -14.07 10.10 10.14
N SER A 15 -12.96 10.84 10.09
CA SER A 15 -12.93 12.11 9.34
C SER A 15 -11.72 12.24 8.41
N LEU A 16 -11.94 12.86 7.24
CA LEU A 16 -10.89 13.29 6.31
C LEU A 16 -10.08 14.48 6.89
N GLU A 17 -10.62 15.16 7.89
CA GLU A 17 -10.05 16.35 8.52
C GLU A 17 -8.61 16.17 9.02
N PRO A 18 -8.22 15.05 9.67
CA PRO A 18 -6.85 14.88 10.13
C PRO A 18 -5.83 14.83 8.99
N ILE A 19 -6.19 14.26 7.83
CA ILE A 19 -5.28 14.18 6.68
C ILE A 19 -5.20 15.53 5.99
N GLN A 20 -6.32 16.24 5.85
CA GLN A 20 -6.34 17.60 5.31
C GLN A 20 -5.57 18.56 6.21
N ALA A 21 -5.65 18.41 7.54
CA ALA A 21 -4.84 19.17 8.48
C ALA A 21 -3.35 18.84 8.36
N LEU A 22 -2.97 17.57 8.17
CA LEU A 22 -1.59 17.15 7.94
C LEU A 22 -1.02 17.67 6.62
N THR A 23 -1.85 17.78 5.59
CA THR A 23 -1.46 18.28 4.27
C THR A 23 -1.65 19.79 4.13
N SER A 24 -2.36 20.44 5.09
CA SER A 24 -2.49 21.90 5.13
C SER A 24 -1.14 22.56 5.46
N GLN A 25 -0.95 23.78 4.99
CA GLN A 25 0.28 24.57 5.18
C GLN A 25 0.67 24.77 6.66
N VAL A 26 -0.20 24.43 7.62
CA VAL A 26 0.02 24.61 9.05
C VAL A 26 0.84 23.47 9.67
N PHE A 27 0.66 22.23 9.22
CA PHE A 27 1.32 21.07 9.84
C PHE A 27 2.62 20.64 9.13
N PHE A 28 2.71 20.82 7.83
CA PHE A 28 3.88 20.43 7.07
C PHE A 28 5.16 21.25 7.30
N PRO A 29 5.11 22.51 7.77
CA PRO A 29 6.34 23.21 8.20
C PRO A 29 7.05 22.58 9.41
N LEU A 30 6.35 21.71 10.16
CA LEU A 30 6.91 20.97 11.30
C LEU A 30 7.59 19.64 10.92
N PHE A 31 7.38 19.17 9.66
CA PHE A 31 7.93 17.91 9.14
C PHE A 31 8.59 18.18 7.79
N ASP A 32 9.89 18.44 7.82
CA ASP A 32 10.61 19.04 6.69
C ASP A 32 10.60 18.22 5.40
N GLU A 33 10.36 16.89 5.41
CA GLU A 33 10.57 16.10 4.19
C GLU A 33 9.56 14.98 3.92
N THR A 34 9.15 14.19 4.91
CA THR A 34 8.40 12.94 4.67
C THR A 34 7.39 12.61 5.76
N CYS A 35 6.21 12.13 5.36
CA CYS A 35 5.17 11.65 6.26
C CYS A 35 4.77 10.21 5.92
N SER A 36 4.70 9.33 6.93
CA SER A 36 4.15 7.97 6.79
C SER A 36 2.67 7.96 7.12
N VAL A 37 1.87 7.32 6.26
CA VAL A 37 0.41 7.22 6.38
C VAL A 37 -0.01 5.82 6.77
N GLY A 38 -0.63 5.69 7.96
CA GLY A 38 -1.16 4.44 8.50
C GLY A 38 -2.64 4.20 8.19
N ILE A 39 -3.18 3.12 8.78
CA ILE A 39 -4.60 2.76 8.75
C ILE A 39 -5.41 3.82 9.55
N PRO A 40 -6.59 4.24 9.10
CA PRO A 40 -7.32 3.86 7.87
C PRO A 40 -7.12 4.85 6.71
N HIS A 41 -6.07 5.64 6.69
CA HIS A 41 -5.96 6.88 5.93
C HIS A 41 -5.31 6.75 4.54
N LYS A 42 -4.73 5.59 4.19
CA LYS A 42 -3.96 5.40 2.94
C LYS A 42 -4.75 5.70 1.66
N GLU A 43 -6.06 5.44 1.64
CA GLU A 43 -6.92 5.76 0.50
C GLU A 43 -7.26 7.25 0.43
N ALA A 44 -7.51 7.87 1.59
CA ALA A 44 -7.76 9.30 1.68
C ALA A 44 -6.52 10.12 1.29
N ALA A 45 -5.33 9.66 1.62
CA ALA A 45 -4.05 10.29 1.29
C ALA A 45 -3.83 10.46 -0.23
N VAL A 46 -4.44 9.61 -1.06
CA VAL A 46 -4.44 9.79 -2.53
C VAL A 46 -5.06 11.13 -2.93
N ARG A 47 -6.13 11.57 -2.23
CA ARG A 47 -6.83 12.82 -2.53
C ARG A 47 -6.18 14.05 -1.91
N CYS A 48 -5.33 13.85 -0.91
CA CYS A 48 -4.64 14.91 -0.19
C CYS A 48 -3.23 15.19 -0.73
N SER A 49 -2.75 14.42 -1.69
CA SER A 49 -1.48 14.63 -2.37
C SER A 49 -1.68 15.48 -3.62
N ASP A 50 -0.80 16.47 -3.86
CA ASP A 50 -0.83 17.31 -5.07
C ASP A 50 -0.54 16.48 -6.33
N GLU A 51 0.38 15.52 -6.19
CA GLU A 51 0.73 14.56 -7.21
C GLU A 51 0.78 13.15 -6.59
N VAL A 52 0.41 12.14 -7.35
CA VAL A 52 0.46 10.74 -6.91
C VAL A 52 1.29 9.92 -7.90
N HIS A 53 2.30 9.25 -7.38
CA HIS A 53 3.13 8.36 -8.19
C HIS A 53 2.28 7.32 -8.94
N PRO A 54 2.57 6.98 -10.21
CA PRO A 54 1.74 6.08 -11.02
C PRO A 54 1.41 4.75 -10.33
N LEU A 55 2.38 4.14 -9.64
CA LEU A 55 2.16 2.92 -8.87
C LEU A 55 1.13 3.11 -7.76
N ALA A 56 1.27 4.16 -6.94
CA ALA A 56 0.34 4.46 -5.85
C ALA A 56 -1.07 4.78 -6.37
N LYS A 57 -1.16 5.46 -7.52
CA LYS A 57 -2.42 5.74 -8.21
C LYS A 57 -3.09 4.44 -8.70
N SER A 58 -2.33 3.52 -9.28
CA SER A 58 -2.84 2.21 -9.72
C SER A 58 -3.29 1.34 -8.55
N ILE A 59 -2.64 1.43 -7.40
CA ILE A 59 -3.03 0.73 -6.17
C ILE A 59 -4.27 1.39 -5.53
N GLY A 60 -4.42 2.71 -5.69
CA GLY A 60 -5.46 3.50 -5.03
C GLY A 60 -5.18 3.73 -3.54
N ALA A 61 -3.91 3.71 -3.13
CA ALA A 61 -3.50 3.94 -1.75
C ALA A 61 -2.09 4.55 -1.69
N VAL A 62 -1.92 5.55 -0.82
CA VAL A 62 -0.67 6.22 -0.49
C VAL A 62 -0.29 5.89 0.95
N ASN A 63 0.92 5.41 1.17
CA ASN A 63 1.47 5.17 2.52
C ASN A 63 2.60 6.12 2.89
N THR A 64 3.14 6.85 1.91
CA THR A 64 4.26 7.78 2.11
C THR A 64 4.00 9.05 1.32
N ILE A 65 4.08 10.20 1.96
CA ILE A 65 3.97 11.51 1.32
C ILE A 65 5.32 12.21 1.49
N VAL A 66 5.86 12.71 0.39
CA VAL A 66 7.13 13.44 0.35
C VAL A 66 6.89 14.85 -0.14
N ARG A 67 7.47 15.83 0.52
CA ARG A 67 7.49 17.21 0.03
C ARG A 67 8.62 17.36 -0.98
N ARG A 68 8.29 17.77 -2.20
CA ARG A 68 9.29 18.04 -3.22
C ARG A 68 9.99 19.38 -2.94
N PRO A 69 11.33 19.42 -2.77
CA PRO A 69 12.03 20.63 -2.30
C PRO A 69 11.90 21.82 -3.25
N ILE A 70 11.78 21.56 -4.55
CA ILE A 70 11.84 22.61 -5.58
C ILE A 70 10.59 23.48 -5.65
N ASP A 71 9.41 22.93 -5.33
CA ASP A 71 8.11 23.61 -5.46
C ASP A 71 7.18 23.40 -4.26
N GLY A 72 7.61 22.65 -3.23
CA GLY A 72 6.85 22.38 -2.02
C GLY A 72 5.68 21.43 -2.20
N LYS A 73 5.42 20.87 -3.40
CA LYS A 73 4.32 19.95 -3.66
C LYS A 73 4.45 18.66 -2.89
N LEU A 74 3.30 18.13 -2.47
CA LEU A 74 3.15 16.86 -1.77
C LEU A 74 2.98 15.73 -2.77
N ILE A 75 3.93 14.80 -2.82
CA ILE A 75 3.91 13.67 -3.72
C ILE A 75 3.62 12.40 -2.95
N GLY A 76 2.54 11.72 -3.31
CA GLY A 76 2.11 10.47 -2.69
C GLY A 76 2.73 9.24 -3.34
N TYR A 77 3.32 8.37 -2.52
CA TYR A 77 3.93 7.11 -2.92
C TYR A 77 3.29 5.92 -2.21
N ASN A 78 3.50 4.72 -2.76
CA ASN A 78 3.20 3.47 -2.09
C ASN A 78 4.45 2.57 -2.09
N THR A 79 5.03 2.38 -0.92
CA THR A 79 6.20 1.53 -0.69
C THR A 79 5.83 0.13 -0.21
N ASP A 80 4.58 -0.09 0.25
CA ASP A 80 4.11 -1.39 0.75
C ASP A 80 4.15 -2.45 -0.35
N CYS A 81 3.80 -2.08 -1.59
CA CYS A 81 3.69 -3.00 -2.71
C CYS A 81 5.00 -3.74 -2.98
N GLU A 82 6.06 -2.99 -3.32
CA GLU A 82 7.34 -3.59 -3.67
C GLU A 82 8.02 -4.22 -2.46
N ALA A 83 8.02 -3.54 -1.30
CA ALA A 83 8.64 -4.06 -0.08
C ALA A 83 8.05 -5.41 0.34
N SER A 84 6.72 -5.52 0.39
CA SER A 84 6.06 -6.75 0.83
C SER A 84 6.22 -7.89 -0.17
N ILE A 85 6.07 -7.62 -1.47
CA ILE A 85 6.20 -8.66 -2.49
C ILE A 85 7.64 -9.13 -2.59
N THR A 86 8.63 -8.24 -2.55
CA THR A 86 10.04 -8.61 -2.55
C THR A 86 10.38 -9.49 -1.35
N ALA A 87 9.96 -9.12 -0.15
CA ALA A 87 10.19 -9.91 1.05
C ALA A 87 9.60 -11.34 0.94
N ILE A 88 8.39 -11.46 0.37
CA ILE A 88 7.75 -12.77 0.13
C ILE A 88 8.52 -13.56 -0.92
N GLU A 89 8.91 -12.93 -2.02
CA GLU A 89 9.67 -13.59 -3.07
C GLU A 89 11.04 -14.07 -2.58
N ASP A 90 11.74 -13.26 -1.79
CA ASP A 90 13.06 -13.61 -1.26
C ASP A 90 12.98 -14.81 -0.31
N ALA A 91 12.02 -14.82 0.61
CA ALA A 91 11.78 -15.97 1.48
C ALA A 91 11.44 -17.25 0.69
N LEU A 92 10.67 -17.14 -0.39
CA LEU A 92 10.36 -18.27 -1.25
C LEU A 92 11.55 -18.72 -2.10
N ARG A 93 12.41 -17.80 -2.54
CA ARG A 93 13.66 -18.12 -3.26
C ARG A 93 14.64 -18.87 -2.37
N GLU A 94 14.86 -18.37 -1.15
CA GLU A 94 15.73 -19.05 -0.18
C GLU A 94 15.29 -20.49 0.07
N ARG A 95 14.00 -20.71 0.28
CA ARG A 95 13.43 -22.04 0.48
C ARG A 95 13.64 -22.96 -0.73
N ARG A 96 13.48 -22.44 -1.95
CA ARG A 96 13.64 -23.23 -3.18
C ARG A 96 15.09 -23.54 -3.50
N VAL A 97 16.00 -22.59 -3.29
CA VAL A 97 17.44 -22.82 -3.43
C VAL A 97 17.91 -23.89 -2.47
N ALA A 98 17.43 -23.89 -1.22
CA ALA A 98 17.71 -24.96 -0.25
C ALA A 98 17.23 -26.35 -0.75
N ASN A 99 16.20 -26.39 -1.61
CA ASN A 99 15.69 -27.62 -2.23
C ASN A 99 16.35 -27.94 -3.58
N GLY A 100 17.36 -27.18 -4.03
CA GLY A 100 18.08 -27.42 -5.30
C GLY A 100 17.33 -26.95 -6.56
N GLU A 101 16.28 -26.13 -6.43
CA GLU A 101 15.49 -25.62 -7.56
C GLU A 101 16.10 -24.35 -8.16
N ALA A 102 16.33 -24.32 -9.47
CA ALA A 102 16.74 -23.13 -10.20
C ALA A 102 15.53 -22.23 -10.51
N LEU A 103 15.59 -20.93 -10.15
CA LEU A 103 14.54 -19.96 -10.37
C LEU A 103 14.89 -18.99 -11.49
N ARG A 104 14.14 -19.04 -12.59
CA ARG A 104 14.25 -18.10 -13.72
C ARG A 104 13.14 -17.02 -13.71
N THR A 105 12.07 -17.21 -12.94
CA THR A 105 10.88 -16.34 -12.88
C THR A 105 10.53 -16.03 -11.42
N SER A 106 9.57 -15.12 -11.22
CA SER A 106 9.02 -14.86 -9.90
C SER A 106 8.51 -16.15 -9.24
N PRO A 107 8.89 -16.43 -7.98
CA PRO A 107 8.46 -17.64 -7.27
C PRO A 107 6.95 -17.71 -7.00
N ILE A 108 6.24 -16.60 -7.11
CA ILE A 108 4.77 -16.54 -6.97
C ILE A 108 4.04 -16.58 -8.32
N ALA A 109 4.74 -16.51 -9.44
CA ALA A 109 4.11 -16.58 -10.76
C ALA A 109 3.31 -17.87 -10.95
N GLY A 110 2.09 -17.76 -11.47
CA GLY A 110 1.14 -18.86 -11.65
C GLY A 110 0.57 -19.44 -10.34
N LYS A 111 0.92 -18.90 -9.18
CA LYS A 111 0.39 -19.34 -7.88
C LYS A 111 -0.88 -18.57 -7.51
N THR A 112 -1.70 -19.18 -6.64
CA THR A 112 -2.80 -18.49 -5.99
C THR A 112 -2.26 -17.72 -4.78
N PHE A 113 -2.47 -16.41 -4.77
CA PHE A 113 -2.11 -15.51 -3.68
C PHE A 113 -3.36 -15.15 -2.89
N ALA A 114 -3.57 -15.79 -1.74
CA ALA A 114 -4.73 -15.55 -0.88
C ALA A 114 -4.47 -14.35 0.04
N LEU A 115 -5.37 -13.38 0.01
CA LEU A 115 -5.33 -12.16 0.81
C LEU A 115 -6.52 -12.10 1.75
N VAL A 116 -6.26 -11.75 3.01
CA VAL A 116 -7.28 -11.43 4.00
C VAL A 116 -7.23 -9.94 4.29
N GLY A 117 -8.28 -9.22 3.87
CA GLY A 117 -8.39 -7.77 3.99
C GLY A 117 -8.16 -7.03 2.66
N ALA A 118 -8.98 -6.00 2.43
CA ALA A 118 -9.03 -5.21 1.19
C ALA A 118 -8.72 -3.71 1.39
N GLY A 119 -8.13 -3.34 2.52
CA GLY A 119 -7.66 -1.98 2.80
C GLY A 119 -6.39 -1.61 2.03
N GLY A 120 -5.81 -0.46 2.33
CA GLY A 120 -4.67 0.08 1.58
C GLY A 120 -3.49 -0.88 1.43
N ALA A 121 -3.11 -1.63 2.47
CA ALA A 121 -2.06 -2.64 2.40
C ALA A 121 -2.48 -3.87 1.57
N GLY A 122 -3.73 -4.35 1.74
CA GLY A 122 -4.27 -5.45 0.94
C GLY A 122 -4.30 -5.13 -0.56
N ARG A 123 -4.65 -3.89 -0.93
CA ARG A 123 -4.60 -3.40 -2.31
C ARG A 123 -3.17 -3.43 -2.87
N ALA A 124 -2.20 -2.97 -2.09
CA ALA A 124 -0.79 -2.97 -2.49
C ALA A 124 -0.29 -4.39 -2.75
N LEU A 125 -0.59 -5.34 -1.85
CA LEU A 125 -0.24 -6.74 -2.01
C LEU A 125 -0.95 -7.41 -3.19
N ALA A 126 -2.25 -7.16 -3.40
CA ALA A 126 -2.99 -7.68 -4.54
C ALA A 126 -2.42 -7.20 -5.87
N PHE A 127 -2.10 -5.90 -5.95
CA PHE A 127 -1.47 -5.31 -7.13
C PHE A 127 -0.10 -5.94 -7.39
N GLY A 128 0.75 -6.00 -6.37
CA GLY A 128 2.09 -6.56 -6.47
C GLY A 128 2.08 -8.05 -6.85
N ALA A 129 1.23 -8.86 -6.23
CA ALA A 129 1.08 -10.27 -6.57
C ALA A 129 0.66 -10.46 -8.04
N LYS A 130 -0.33 -9.69 -8.50
CA LYS A 130 -0.78 -9.72 -9.88
C LYS A 130 0.31 -9.29 -10.86
N SER A 131 1.06 -8.25 -10.57
CA SER A 131 2.17 -7.76 -11.41
C SER A 131 3.30 -8.79 -11.55
N ARG A 132 3.43 -9.72 -10.60
CA ARG A 132 4.37 -10.87 -10.63
C ARG A 132 3.75 -12.13 -11.25
N GLY A 133 2.55 -12.05 -11.82
CA GLY A 133 1.88 -13.17 -12.49
C GLY A 133 1.14 -14.14 -11.57
N ALA A 134 0.89 -13.76 -10.31
CA ALA A 134 0.06 -14.55 -9.40
C ALA A 134 -1.45 -14.30 -9.64
N GLN A 135 -2.29 -15.26 -9.24
CA GLN A 135 -3.74 -15.12 -9.19
C GLN A 135 -4.14 -14.62 -7.79
N ALA A 136 -4.55 -13.37 -7.66
CA ALA A 136 -4.99 -12.83 -6.38
C ALA A 136 -6.42 -13.29 -6.05
N VAL A 137 -6.60 -13.85 -4.83
CA VAL A 137 -7.88 -14.21 -4.24
C VAL A 137 -8.04 -13.42 -2.95
N ILE A 138 -9.09 -12.62 -2.84
CA ILE A 138 -9.24 -11.66 -1.75
C ILE A 138 -10.46 -12.02 -0.90
N PHE A 139 -10.22 -12.19 0.39
CA PHE A 139 -11.24 -12.39 1.41
C PHE A 139 -11.42 -11.10 2.21
N ASN A 140 -12.63 -10.54 2.26
CA ASN A 140 -12.90 -9.35 3.04
C ASN A 140 -14.31 -9.37 3.65
N ARG A 141 -14.44 -8.73 4.81
CA ARG A 141 -15.73 -8.61 5.51
C ARG A 141 -16.61 -7.51 4.92
N ILE A 142 -16.01 -6.45 4.35
CA ILE A 142 -16.73 -5.27 3.87
C ILE A 142 -16.90 -5.34 2.35
N MET A 143 -18.13 -5.58 1.88
CA MET A 143 -18.48 -5.74 0.47
C MET A 143 -18.12 -4.54 -0.43
N ARG A 144 -18.21 -3.31 0.11
CA ARG A 144 -17.94 -2.08 -0.66
C ARG A 144 -16.48 -2.00 -1.12
N GLU A 145 -15.55 -2.36 -0.26
CA GLU A 145 -14.11 -2.38 -0.59
C GLU A 145 -13.77 -3.50 -1.57
N GLN A 146 -14.48 -4.64 -1.49
CA GLN A 146 -14.30 -5.77 -2.42
C GLN A 146 -14.65 -5.39 -3.86
N ARG A 147 -15.78 -4.73 -4.08
CA ARG A 147 -16.22 -4.34 -5.43
C ARG A 147 -15.22 -3.42 -6.11
N CYS A 148 -14.63 -2.49 -5.37
CA CYS A 148 -13.60 -1.59 -5.86
C CYS A 148 -12.37 -2.36 -6.35
N LEU A 149 -11.91 -3.36 -5.59
CA LEU A 149 -10.78 -4.21 -5.96
C LEU A 149 -11.09 -5.14 -7.13
N GLN A 150 -12.32 -5.66 -7.22
CA GLN A 150 -12.71 -6.52 -8.33
C GLN A 150 -12.64 -5.77 -9.67
N MET A 151 -13.18 -4.55 -9.72
CA MET A 151 -13.11 -3.72 -10.92
C MET A 151 -11.67 -3.34 -11.28
N GLN A 152 -10.84 -3.07 -10.28
CA GLN A 152 -9.47 -2.61 -10.45
C GLN A 152 -8.49 -3.74 -10.82
N PHE A 153 -8.68 -4.93 -10.24
CA PHE A 153 -7.70 -6.02 -10.35
C PHE A 153 -8.20 -7.29 -11.03
N GLN A 154 -9.48 -7.39 -11.41
CA GLN A 154 -10.08 -8.61 -12.01
C GLN A 154 -9.79 -9.89 -11.19
N GLY A 155 -9.66 -9.76 -9.87
CA GLY A 155 -9.39 -10.86 -8.95
C GLY A 155 -10.67 -11.62 -8.55
N LYS A 156 -10.54 -12.87 -8.11
CA LYS A 156 -11.64 -13.61 -7.49
C LYS A 156 -11.86 -13.08 -6.07
N LEU A 157 -13.11 -12.77 -5.74
CA LEU A 157 -13.51 -12.23 -4.44
C LEU A 157 -14.38 -13.23 -3.68
N TYR A 158 -14.12 -13.33 -2.39
CA TYR A 158 -14.92 -14.13 -1.47
C TYR A 158 -15.33 -13.31 -0.26
N HIS A 159 -16.61 -13.36 0.09
CA HIS A 159 -17.13 -12.72 1.29
C HIS A 159 -16.90 -13.63 2.50
N MET A 160 -16.33 -13.04 3.56
CA MET A 160 -16.22 -13.71 4.85
C MET A 160 -17.45 -13.34 5.68
N ASN A 161 -18.34 -14.30 5.92
CA ASN A 161 -19.37 -14.16 6.94
C ASN A 161 -18.70 -14.35 8.31
N ALA A 162 -18.97 -13.42 9.24
CA ALA A 162 -18.55 -13.51 10.62
C ALA A 162 -19.49 -14.45 11.39
#